data_b61952c1a471347b283b432ade94b11c
#
_entry.id   b61952c1a471347b283b432ade94b11c
#
_cell.length_a   1.000
_cell.length_b   1.000
_cell.length_c   1.000
_cell.angle_alpha   90.00
_cell.angle_beta   90.00
_cell.angle_gamma   90.00
#
_symmetry.space_group_name_H-M   'P 1'
#
loop_
_entity.id
_entity.type
_entity.pdbx_description
1 polymer ?
#
loop_
_entity_poly.entity_id
_entity_poly.type
_entity_poly.pdbx_seq_one_letter_code
_entity_poly.pdbx_strand_id
1 'polypeptide(L)'
;MPYFESGRGRLHYRRWPVAEAGAVVALLPGSGQHSGHYHRFAKGLGEAGVELWALDTAGQGLSEGEGERPGTLRELCGDAAGFVAEVREGARVPVVLMGHSLGAATALGALDSGLVGVPAGLVVCGTPQTILRGEPPKSARGAGAGAGWTGAAPRLPEGLPVLVVHGVDDRRTPIDPVREWARTAGAEFREYADAGHDLLHEPVQAEVTADIAGWIGRMISNR
;
A
#
# COMPACT_ATOMS: atom_id res chain seq x y z
N MET A 1 9.52 20.44 1.06
CA MET A 1 8.77 19.23 0.67
C MET A 1 9.77 18.11 0.49
N PRO A 2 9.57 16.94 1.07
CA PRO A 2 10.53 15.85 1.00
C PRO A 2 10.47 15.14 -0.37
N TYR A 3 11.65 14.76 -0.88
CA TYR A 3 11.86 14.01 -2.11
C TYR A 3 12.97 12.99 -1.87
N PHE A 4 12.97 11.91 -2.63
CA PHE A 4 14.10 10.99 -2.72
C PHE A 4 14.42 10.69 -4.18
N GLU A 5 15.66 10.26 -4.44
CA GLU A 5 16.11 9.88 -5.79
C GLU A 5 15.66 8.46 -6.11
N SER A 6 15.03 8.28 -7.25
CA SER A 6 14.63 7.00 -7.82
C SER A 6 15.28 6.83 -9.20
N GLY A 7 15.28 5.61 -9.73
CA GLY A 7 15.67 5.36 -11.12
C GLY A 7 14.81 6.06 -12.18
N ARG A 8 13.70 6.68 -11.75
CA ARG A 8 12.74 7.39 -12.61
C ARG A 8 12.65 8.90 -12.33
N GLY A 9 13.64 9.47 -11.63
CA GLY A 9 13.68 10.88 -11.24
C GLY A 9 13.38 11.07 -9.74
N ARG A 10 13.23 12.32 -9.32
CA ARG A 10 12.93 12.65 -7.93
C ARG A 10 11.47 12.38 -7.62
N LEU A 11 11.22 11.52 -6.66
CA LEU A 11 9.89 11.19 -6.21
C LEU A 11 9.56 11.91 -4.91
N HIS A 12 8.39 12.55 -4.91
CA HIS A 12 7.84 13.24 -3.77
C HIS A 12 7.13 12.28 -2.85
N TYR A 13 7.20 12.52 -1.55
CA TYR A 13 6.31 11.94 -0.57
C TYR A 13 5.82 12.99 0.41
N ARG A 14 4.67 12.76 0.97
CA ARG A 14 4.09 13.62 2.01
C ARG A 14 4.15 12.90 3.35
N ARG A 15 4.51 13.65 4.37
CA ARG A 15 4.54 13.21 5.74
C ARG A 15 3.53 14.01 6.57
N TRP A 16 2.79 13.32 7.44
CA TRP A 16 1.93 13.94 8.46
C TRP A 16 2.48 13.57 9.83
N PRO A 17 3.35 14.42 10.39
CA PRO A 17 4.03 14.14 11.64
C PRO A 17 3.07 13.99 12.81
N VAL A 18 3.35 13.02 13.67
CA VAL A 18 2.62 12.78 14.92
C VAL A 18 3.61 12.82 16.07
N ALA A 19 3.31 13.64 17.10
CA ALA A 19 4.12 13.66 18.30
C ALA A 19 4.04 12.28 18.98
N GLU A 20 5.21 11.68 19.29
CA GLU A 20 5.31 10.39 19.96
C GLU A 20 4.54 9.26 19.22
N ALA A 21 4.69 9.22 17.90
CA ALA A 21 4.08 8.17 17.09
C ALA A 21 4.51 6.77 17.57
N GLY A 22 3.54 5.87 17.72
CA GLY A 22 3.81 4.45 18.03
C GLY A 22 4.17 3.61 16.81
N ALA A 23 3.79 4.07 15.61
CA ALA A 23 4.10 3.44 14.32
C ALA A 23 4.08 4.45 13.19
N VAL A 24 4.66 4.04 12.06
CA VAL A 24 4.58 4.75 10.78
C VAL A 24 3.94 3.84 9.72
N VAL A 25 2.98 4.38 8.98
CA VAL A 25 2.45 3.76 7.76
C VAL A 25 3.16 4.35 6.54
N ALA A 26 3.79 3.49 5.75
CA ALA A 26 4.33 3.81 4.42
C ALA A 26 3.27 3.43 3.37
N LEU A 27 2.56 4.43 2.82
CA LEU A 27 1.44 4.23 1.91
C LEU A 27 1.87 4.36 0.45
N LEU A 28 1.56 3.33 -0.33
CA LEU A 28 1.64 3.30 -1.78
C LEU A 28 0.24 3.55 -2.38
N PRO A 29 0.03 4.62 -3.16
CA PRO A 29 -1.29 5.01 -3.63
C PRO A 29 -1.82 4.15 -4.78
N GLY A 30 -3.11 4.27 -5.05
CA GLY A 30 -3.75 3.73 -6.24
C GLY A 30 -3.37 4.48 -7.51
N SER A 31 -3.70 3.90 -8.68
CA SER A 31 -3.49 4.52 -9.97
C SER A 31 -4.26 5.85 -10.07
N GLY A 32 -3.59 6.91 -10.49
CA GLY A 32 -4.16 8.27 -10.56
C GLY A 32 -4.34 8.97 -9.21
N GLN A 33 -3.87 8.35 -8.12
CA GLN A 33 -3.87 8.95 -6.80
C GLN A 33 -2.47 9.42 -6.40
N HIS A 34 -2.41 10.36 -5.48
CA HIS A 34 -1.18 10.90 -4.92
C HIS A 34 -1.40 11.30 -3.46
N SER A 35 -0.35 11.63 -2.75
CA SER A 35 -0.38 11.93 -1.31
C SER A 35 -1.47 12.94 -0.90
N GLY A 36 -1.76 13.93 -1.76
CA GLY A 36 -2.78 14.94 -1.50
C GLY A 36 -4.20 14.39 -1.30
N HIS A 37 -4.50 13.17 -1.73
CA HIS A 37 -5.81 12.56 -1.52
C HIS A 37 -6.00 11.97 -0.11
N TYR A 38 -4.95 11.77 0.66
CA TYR A 38 -4.97 11.00 1.91
C TYR A 38 -5.05 11.83 3.19
N HIS A 39 -5.38 13.14 3.12
CA HIS A 39 -5.43 14.00 4.29
C HIS A 39 -6.39 13.54 5.40
N ARG A 40 -7.59 13.04 5.02
CA ARG A 40 -8.58 12.54 6.00
C ARG A 40 -8.08 11.27 6.68
N PHE A 41 -7.52 10.36 5.89
CA PHE A 41 -6.92 9.12 6.39
C PHE A 41 -5.76 9.42 7.34
N ALA A 42 -4.84 10.32 6.94
CA ALA A 42 -3.73 10.76 7.76
C ALA A 42 -4.18 11.37 9.10
N LYS A 43 -5.25 12.18 9.07
CA LYS A 43 -5.81 12.77 10.29
C LYS A 43 -6.31 11.69 11.25
N GLY A 44 -7.11 10.72 10.75
CA GLY A 44 -7.63 9.65 11.61
C GLY A 44 -6.56 8.73 12.15
N LEU A 45 -5.52 8.41 11.36
CA LEU A 45 -4.35 7.68 11.86
C LEU A 45 -3.61 8.47 12.94
N GLY A 46 -3.39 9.78 12.71
CA GLY A 46 -2.71 10.66 13.66
C GLY A 46 -3.41 10.76 15.01
N GLU A 47 -4.75 10.80 15.02
CA GLU A 47 -5.56 10.75 16.24
C GLU A 47 -5.36 9.46 17.04
N ALA A 48 -4.95 8.38 16.37
CA ALA A 48 -4.61 7.09 16.99
C ALA A 48 -3.10 6.92 17.24
N GLY A 49 -2.29 7.97 17.12
CA GLY A 49 -0.84 7.90 17.36
C GLY A 49 -0.05 7.20 16.25
N VAL A 50 -0.59 7.12 15.04
CA VAL A 50 0.07 6.51 13.87
C VAL A 50 0.40 7.59 12.84
N GLU A 51 1.69 7.72 12.50
CA GLU A 51 2.16 8.67 11.50
C GLU A 51 1.96 8.10 10.08
N LEU A 52 1.53 8.93 9.13
CA LEU A 52 1.42 8.56 7.72
C LEU A 52 2.50 9.22 6.88
N TRP A 53 3.18 8.43 6.06
CA TRP A 53 3.97 8.86 4.91
C TRP A 53 3.33 8.28 3.65
N ALA A 54 3.05 9.10 2.65
CA ALA A 54 2.41 8.65 1.41
C ALA A 54 3.23 9.07 0.20
N LEU A 55 3.54 8.13 -0.67
CA LEU A 55 4.28 8.34 -1.91
C LEU A 55 3.41 9.05 -2.95
N ASP A 56 4.00 9.93 -3.74
CA ASP A 56 3.53 10.29 -5.06
C ASP A 56 4.28 9.42 -6.07
N THR A 57 3.58 8.51 -6.74
CA THR A 57 4.16 7.64 -7.76
C THR A 57 4.73 8.49 -8.91
N ALA A 58 5.77 8.02 -9.60
CA ALA A 58 6.37 8.73 -10.74
C ALA A 58 5.30 9.20 -11.74
N GLY A 59 5.37 10.47 -12.15
CA GLY A 59 4.37 11.13 -13.00
C GLY A 59 3.05 11.49 -12.31
N GLN A 60 2.94 11.30 -10.99
CA GLN A 60 1.75 11.67 -10.22
C GLN A 60 2.10 12.72 -9.14
N GLY A 61 1.11 13.51 -8.75
CA GLY A 61 1.27 14.50 -7.70
C GLY A 61 2.40 15.51 -7.96
N LEU A 62 3.40 15.52 -7.07
CA LEU A 62 4.58 16.37 -7.18
C LEU A 62 5.84 15.60 -7.60
N SER A 63 5.72 14.31 -7.90
CA SER A 63 6.83 13.50 -8.39
C SER A 63 7.19 13.81 -9.83
N GLU A 64 8.49 13.76 -10.14
CA GLU A 64 8.97 13.76 -11.52
C GLU A 64 8.54 12.47 -12.23
N GLY A 65 8.64 12.46 -13.54
CA GLY A 65 8.30 11.32 -14.40
C GLY A 65 7.48 11.72 -15.59
N GLU A 66 7.47 10.85 -16.62
CA GLU A 66 6.74 11.12 -17.86
C GLU A 66 5.30 10.62 -17.78
N GLY A 67 4.36 11.53 -17.98
CA GLY A 67 2.99 11.28 -18.33
C GLY A 67 2.12 10.62 -17.27
N GLU A 68 0.89 10.27 -17.68
CA GLU A 68 -0.15 9.70 -16.80
C GLU A 68 0.05 8.21 -16.49
N ARG A 69 1.09 7.57 -16.99
CA ARG A 69 1.33 6.14 -16.83
C ARG A 69 2.23 5.88 -15.63
N PRO A 70 1.76 5.09 -14.66
CA PRO A 70 2.53 4.83 -13.44
C PRO A 70 3.80 3.97 -13.66
N GLY A 71 4.01 3.44 -14.85
CA GLY A 71 5.13 2.53 -15.18
C GLY A 71 4.78 1.05 -15.05
N THR A 72 5.79 0.20 -15.26
CA THR A 72 5.68 -1.25 -15.07
C THR A 72 5.67 -1.61 -13.58
N LEU A 73 5.15 -2.78 -13.22
CA LEU A 73 5.15 -3.21 -11.82
C LEU A 73 6.59 -3.30 -11.26
N ARG A 74 7.56 -3.69 -12.07
CA ARG A 74 8.97 -3.74 -11.66
C ARG A 74 9.50 -2.36 -11.27
N GLU A 75 9.21 -1.34 -12.06
CA GLU A 75 9.59 0.04 -11.77
C GLU A 75 8.90 0.54 -10.51
N LEU A 76 7.60 0.27 -10.37
CA LEU A 76 6.84 0.60 -9.17
C LEU A 76 7.40 -0.07 -7.90
N CYS A 77 7.80 -1.34 -8.00
CA CYS A 77 8.45 -2.04 -6.88
C CYS A 77 9.81 -1.42 -6.53
N GLY A 78 10.57 -0.95 -7.53
CA GLY A 78 11.84 -0.24 -7.30
C GLY A 78 11.62 1.09 -6.59
N ASP A 79 10.63 1.88 -7.03
CA ASP A 79 10.26 3.13 -6.36
C ASP A 79 9.77 2.91 -4.93
N ALA A 80 8.94 1.87 -4.73
CA ALA A 80 8.47 1.49 -3.40
C ALA A 80 9.63 1.11 -2.48
N ALA A 81 10.65 0.41 -2.99
CA ALA A 81 11.85 0.06 -2.22
C ALA A 81 12.62 1.30 -1.77
N GLY A 82 12.84 2.27 -2.67
CA GLY A 82 13.47 3.55 -2.33
C GLY A 82 12.64 4.31 -1.28
N PHE A 83 11.35 4.41 -1.48
CA PHE A 83 10.45 5.08 -0.53
C PHE A 83 10.45 4.42 0.86
N VAL A 84 10.36 3.10 0.93
CA VAL A 84 10.41 2.37 2.21
C VAL A 84 11.75 2.54 2.91
N ALA A 85 12.85 2.64 2.17
CA ALA A 85 14.17 2.95 2.72
C ALA A 85 14.18 4.34 3.37
N GLU A 86 13.67 5.38 2.70
CA GLU A 86 13.49 6.73 3.24
C GLU A 86 12.66 6.73 4.53
N VAL A 87 11.51 6.02 4.52
CA VAL A 87 10.66 5.92 5.71
C VAL A 87 11.41 5.27 6.86
N ARG A 88 12.16 4.20 6.62
CA ARG A 88 12.93 3.50 7.66
C ARG A 88 14.08 4.32 8.22
N GLU A 89 14.73 5.10 7.38
CA GLU A 89 15.79 6.01 7.81
C GLU A 89 15.24 7.13 8.71
N GLY A 90 14.07 7.67 8.35
CA GLY A 90 13.41 8.75 9.08
C GLY A 90 12.58 8.31 10.28
N ALA A 91 12.19 7.02 10.38
CA ALA A 91 11.34 6.51 11.45
C ALA A 91 12.17 5.84 12.55
N ARG A 92 11.76 6.03 13.83
CA ARG A 92 12.34 5.35 15.01
C ARG A 92 11.38 4.31 15.61
N VAL A 93 10.27 4.06 14.95
CA VAL A 93 9.18 3.19 15.38
C VAL A 93 8.86 2.18 14.28
N PRO A 94 8.09 1.11 14.58
CA PRO A 94 7.72 0.11 13.57
C PRO A 94 7.10 0.70 12.32
N VAL A 95 7.54 0.24 11.14
CA VAL A 95 7.02 0.66 9.83
C VAL A 95 6.06 -0.39 9.30
N VAL A 96 4.82 0.01 9.03
CA VAL A 96 3.78 -0.78 8.37
C VAL A 96 3.75 -0.39 6.90
N LEU A 97 3.88 -1.35 6.01
CA LEU A 97 3.68 -1.11 4.58
C LEU A 97 2.18 -1.17 4.26
N MET A 98 1.70 -0.17 3.54
CA MET A 98 0.30 -0.16 3.10
C MET A 98 0.21 0.12 1.60
N GLY A 99 -0.72 -0.55 0.92
CA GLY A 99 -1.02 -0.27 -0.48
C GLY A 99 -2.51 -0.21 -0.75
N HIS A 100 -2.93 0.74 -1.60
CA HIS A 100 -4.28 0.82 -2.15
C HIS A 100 -4.27 0.50 -3.64
N SER A 101 -5.12 -0.41 -4.10
CA SER A 101 -5.30 -0.76 -5.52
C SER A 101 -3.96 -1.09 -6.21
N LEU A 102 -3.47 -0.28 -7.13
CA LEU A 102 -2.14 -0.43 -7.74
C LEU A 102 -1.02 -0.46 -6.69
N GLY A 103 -1.14 0.35 -5.65
CA GLY A 103 -0.21 0.35 -4.52
C GLY A 103 -0.22 -0.97 -3.74
N ALA A 104 -1.37 -1.64 -3.63
CA ALA A 104 -1.46 -2.97 -3.03
C ALA A 104 -0.71 -4.02 -3.88
N ALA A 105 -0.88 -3.97 -5.20
CA ALA A 105 -0.12 -4.81 -6.13
C ALA A 105 1.38 -4.54 -6.04
N THR A 106 1.77 -3.26 -5.93
CA THR A 106 3.17 -2.85 -5.78
C THR A 106 3.76 -3.35 -4.46
N ALA A 107 3.04 -3.20 -3.34
CA ALA A 107 3.49 -3.68 -2.04
C ALA A 107 3.72 -5.20 -2.03
N LEU A 108 2.76 -5.95 -2.56
CA LEU A 108 2.86 -7.41 -2.69
C LEU A 108 4.01 -7.82 -3.58
N GLY A 109 4.17 -7.19 -4.75
CA GLY A 109 5.27 -7.49 -5.68
C GLY A 109 6.65 -7.13 -5.11
N ALA A 110 6.76 -6.02 -4.39
CA ALA A 110 8.01 -5.60 -3.76
C ALA A 110 8.43 -6.52 -2.60
N LEU A 111 7.46 -7.07 -1.85
CA LEU A 111 7.70 -8.08 -0.81
C LEU A 111 8.12 -9.43 -1.44
N ASP A 112 7.39 -9.92 -2.44
CA ASP A 112 7.68 -11.20 -3.12
C ASP A 112 9.06 -11.20 -3.78
N SER A 113 9.47 -10.07 -4.36
CA SER A 113 10.80 -9.89 -4.98
C SER A 113 11.93 -9.63 -3.98
N GLY A 114 11.63 -9.46 -2.69
CA GLY A 114 12.62 -9.14 -1.66
C GLY A 114 13.23 -7.74 -1.76
N LEU A 115 12.67 -6.86 -2.59
CA LEU A 115 13.17 -5.48 -2.77
C LEU A 115 12.92 -4.62 -1.54
N VAL A 116 11.86 -4.88 -0.80
CA VAL A 116 11.62 -4.27 0.51
C VAL A 116 11.93 -5.30 1.60
N GLY A 117 12.67 -4.92 2.63
CA GLY A 117 12.83 -5.78 3.79
C GLY A 117 11.50 -5.98 4.52
N VAL A 118 11.40 -6.98 5.39
CA VAL A 118 10.16 -7.32 6.10
C VAL A 118 9.67 -6.14 6.93
N PRO A 119 8.47 -5.58 6.64
CA PRO A 119 7.88 -4.52 7.46
C PRO A 119 7.33 -5.08 8.78
N ALA A 120 6.92 -4.21 9.67
CA ALA A 120 6.24 -4.61 10.90
C ALA A 120 4.90 -5.29 10.65
N GLY A 121 4.21 -4.87 9.60
CA GLY A 121 2.95 -5.44 9.12
C GLY A 121 2.65 -4.95 7.71
N LEU A 122 1.68 -5.57 7.07
CA LEU A 122 1.20 -5.22 5.74
C LEU A 122 -0.30 -4.94 5.79
N VAL A 123 -0.72 -3.80 5.20
CA VAL A 123 -2.14 -3.51 4.96
C VAL A 123 -2.37 -3.41 3.46
N VAL A 124 -3.33 -4.15 2.92
CA VAL A 124 -3.74 -4.05 1.51
C VAL A 124 -5.22 -3.71 1.39
N CYS A 125 -5.51 -2.72 0.55
CA CYS A 125 -6.84 -2.17 0.34
C CYS A 125 -7.19 -2.21 -1.14
N GLY A 126 -8.40 -2.69 -1.51
CA GLY A 126 -8.84 -2.75 -2.90
C GLY A 126 -7.89 -3.57 -3.79
N THR A 127 -7.42 -4.71 -3.33
CA THR A 127 -6.33 -5.48 -3.96
C THR A 127 -6.72 -6.04 -5.31
N PRO A 128 -6.00 -5.73 -6.42
CA PRO A 128 -6.32 -6.27 -7.74
C PRO A 128 -6.20 -7.79 -7.80
N GLN A 129 -7.25 -8.47 -8.25
CA GLN A 129 -7.24 -9.94 -8.35
C GLN A 129 -6.16 -10.49 -9.29
N THR A 130 -5.70 -9.69 -10.26
CA THR A 130 -4.63 -10.10 -11.18
C THR A 130 -3.33 -10.40 -10.45
N ILE A 131 -2.95 -9.56 -9.46
CA ILE A 131 -1.75 -9.82 -8.63
C ILE A 131 -1.90 -11.12 -7.86
N LEU A 132 -3.10 -11.40 -7.34
CA LEU A 132 -3.39 -12.62 -6.57
C LEU A 132 -3.35 -13.90 -7.42
N ARG A 133 -3.41 -13.74 -8.76
CA ARG A 133 -3.24 -14.83 -9.75
C ARG A 133 -1.82 -14.88 -10.34
N GLY A 134 -0.90 -14.07 -9.84
CA GLY A 134 0.45 -13.99 -10.38
C GLY A 134 0.55 -13.24 -11.71
N GLU A 135 -0.39 -12.34 -11.99
CA GLU A 135 -0.40 -11.49 -13.18
C GLU A 135 -0.18 -10.02 -12.79
N PRO A 136 0.59 -9.24 -13.55
CA PRO A 136 0.72 -7.82 -13.30
C PRO A 136 -0.63 -7.10 -13.49
N PRO A 137 -0.95 -6.09 -12.67
CA PRO A 137 -2.18 -5.31 -12.83
C PRO A 137 -2.20 -4.63 -14.21
N LYS A 138 -3.41 -4.50 -14.77
CA LYS A 138 -3.60 -3.94 -16.14
C LYS A 138 -3.01 -2.54 -16.28
N SER A 139 -3.07 -1.72 -15.24
CA SER A 139 -2.52 -0.36 -15.18
C SER A 139 -0.99 -0.31 -15.23
N ALA A 140 -0.30 -1.40 -14.90
CA ALA A 140 1.16 -1.52 -14.90
C ALA A 140 1.68 -2.42 -16.03
N ARG A 141 0.85 -2.77 -17.02
CA ARG A 141 1.25 -3.56 -18.19
C ARG A 141 1.95 -2.67 -19.22
N GLY A 142 3.19 -2.98 -19.54
CA GLY A 142 3.99 -2.34 -20.59
C GLY A 142 4.96 -3.33 -21.22
N ALA A 143 5.78 -2.89 -22.19
CA ALA A 143 6.84 -3.70 -22.75
C ALA A 143 7.79 -4.13 -21.63
N GLY A 144 7.94 -5.43 -21.38
CA GLY A 144 8.72 -5.99 -20.28
C GLY A 144 7.95 -6.24 -18.97
N ALA A 145 6.64 -6.00 -18.93
CA ALA A 145 5.81 -6.22 -17.74
C ALA A 145 5.82 -7.67 -17.20
N GLY A 146 6.21 -8.64 -18.01
CA GLY A 146 6.31 -10.05 -17.61
C GLY A 146 7.66 -10.46 -17.00
N ALA A 147 8.67 -9.60 -17.04
CA ALA A 147 9.98 -9.95 -16.49
C ALA A 147 9.96 -9.93 -14.96
N GLY A 148 10.12 -11.10 -14.34
CA GLY A 148 10.15 -11.29 -12.89
C GLY A 148 8.86 -11.85 -12.28
N TRP A 149 7.78 -11.98 -13.04
CA TRP A 149 6.56 -12.65 -12.60
C TRP A 149 6.63 -14.16 -12.79
N THR A 150 6.35 -14.90 -11.73
CA THR A 150 6.42 -16.37 -11.72
C THR A 150 5.11 -17.05 -12.13
N GLY A 151 4.04 -16.30 -12.40
CA GLY A 151 2.71 -16.84 -12.65
C GLY A 151 2.03 -17.42 -11.39
N ALA A 152 2.57 -17.13 -10.21
CA ALA A 152 2.03 -17.53 -8.93
C ALA A 152 1.61 -16.30 -8.10
N ALA A 153 0.68 -16.49 -7.17
CA ALA A 153 0.35 -15.45 -6.19
C ALA A 153 1.62 -15.02 -5.40
N PRO A 154 1.74 -13.73 -5.04
CA PRO A 154 2.88 -13.24 -4.29
C PRO A 154 3.06 -13.99 -2.97
N ARG A 155 4.30 -14.39 -2.68
CA ARG A 155 4.67 -15.00 -1.41
C ARG A 155 4.96 -13.92 -0.39
N LEU A 156 4.35 -14.08 0.77
CA LEU A 156 4.60 -13.19 1.90
C LEU A 156 5.68 -13.78 2.81
N PRO A 157 6.49 -12.94 3.47
CA PRO A 157 7.38 -13.38 4.51
C PRO A 157 6.64 -14.16 5.60
N GLU A 158 7.22 -15.25 6.07
CA GLU A 158 6.65 -16.06 7.14
C GLU A 158 6.45 -15.22 8.41
N GLY A 159 5.29 -15.36 9.05
CA GLY A 159 4.96 -14.63 10.27
C GLY A 159 4.66 -13.13 10.08
N LEU A 160 4.65 -12.61 8.85
CA LEU A 160 4.28 -11.22 8.61
C LEU A 160 2.79 -11.01 8.94
N PRO A 161 2.43 -10.13 9.90
CA PRO A 161 1.05 -9.74 10.13
C PRO A 161 0.46 -9.04 8.91
N VAL A 162 -0.71 -9.47 8.46
CA VAL A 162 -1.38 -8.92 7.27
C VAL A 162 -2.82 -8.59 7.59
N LEU A 163 -3.23 -7.36 7.23
CA LEU A 163 -4.62 -6.93 7.21
C LEU A 163 -5.05 -6.67 5.77
N VAL A 164 -6.16 -7.24 5.38
CA VAL A 164 -6.84 -6.99 4.11
C VAL A 164 -8.13 -6.25 4.38
N VAL A 165 -8.32 -5.09 3.77
CA VAL A 165 -9.57 -4.32 3.84
C VAL A 165 -10.18 -4.21 2.45
N HIS A 166 -11.50 -4.49 2.31
CA HIS A 166 -12.14 -4.57 1.01
C HIS A 166 -13.63 -4.19 1.05
N GLY A 167 -14.08 -3.45 0.03
CA GLY A 167 -15.50 -3.12 -0.13
C GLY A 167 -16.28 -4.28 -0.76
N VAL A 168 -17.47 -4.56 -0.22
CA VAL A 168 -18.33 -5.64 -0.75
C VAL A 168 -18.80 -5.33 -2.18
N ASP A 169 -19.04 -4.05 -2.47
CA ASP A 169 -19.52 -3.58 -3.78
C ASP A 169 -18.39 -3.13 -4.73
N ASP A 170 -17.15 -3.54 -4.46
CA ASP A 170 -16.04 -3.23 -5.35
C ASP A 170 -16.20 -3.93 -6.72
N ARG A 171 -16.57 -3.13 -7.71
CA ARG A 171 -16.77 -3.61 -9.09
C ARG A 171 -15.48 -3.68 -9.91
N ARG A 172 -14.38 -3.07 -9.43
CA ARG A 172 -13.07 -3.13 -10.09
C ARG A 172 -12.31 -4.38 -9.71
N THR A 173 -12.41 -4.75 -8.44
CA THR A 173 -11.74 -5.92 -7.86
C THR A 173 -12.76 -6.72 -7.04
N PRO A 174 -13.51 -7.66 -7.67
CA PRO A 174 -14.50 -8.47 -6.97
C PRO A 174 -13.95 -9.13 -5.71
N ILE A 175 -14.73 -9.13 -4.64
CA ILE A 175 -14.30 -9.49 -3.29
C ILE A 175 -13.93 -10.96 -3.11
N ASP A 176 -14.60 -11.91 -3.80
CA ASP A 176 -14.43 -13.34 -3.55
C ASP A 176 -12.99 -13.85 -3.75
N PRO A 177 -12.26 -13.48 -4.83
CA PRO A 177 -10.86 -13.85 -4.97
C PRO A 177 -9.96 -13.27 -3.86
N VAL A 178 -10.32 -12.10 -3.33
CA VAL A 178 -9.56 -11.44 -2.24
C VAL A 178 -9.79 -12.15 -0.92
N ARG A 179 -11.05 -12.56 -0.62
CA ARG A 179 -11.38 -13.39 0.57
C ARG A 179 -10.58 -14.70 0.56
N GLU A 180 -10.58 -15.40 -0.59
CA GLU A 180 -9.89 -16.68 -0.72
C GLU A 180 -8.38 -16.51 -0.53
N TRP A 181 -7.80 -15.49 -1.13
CA TRP A 181 -6.39 -15.20 -0.94
C TRP A 181 -6.08 -14.86 0.52
N ALA A 182 -6.87 -13.99 1.15
CA ALA A 182 -6.68 -13.59 2.55
C ALA A 182 -6.71 -14.81 3.48
N ARG A 183 -7.68 -15.72 3.26
CA ARG A 183 -7.79 -16.97 4.02
C ARG A 183 -6.56 -17.85 3.84
N THR A 184 -6.06 -17.98 2.61
CA THR A 184 -4.88 -18.81 2.28
C THR A 184 -3.60 -18.20 2.85
N ALA A 185 -3.50 -16.88 2.85
CA ALA A 185 -2.38 -16.13 3.38
C ALA A 185 -2.39 -16.02 4.93
N GLY A 186 -3.45 -16.49 5.60
CA GLY A 186 -3.62 -16.33 7.05
C GLY A 186 -3.79 -14.87 7.49
N ALA A 187 -4.29 -14.01 6.60
CA ALA A 187 -4.48 -12.59 6.86
C ALA A 187 -5.78 -12.32 7.64
N GLU A 188 -5.77 -11.29 8.51
CA GLU A 188 -7.01 -10.72 9.03
C GLU A 188 -7.75 -10.04 7.86
N PHE A 189 -9.03 -10.35 7.68
CA PHE A 189 -9.83 -9.83 6.58
C PHE A 189 -11.02 -9.03 7.12
N ARG A 190 -11.20 -7.82 6.60
CA ARG A 190 -12.32 -6.96 6.91
C ARG A 190 -13.01 -6.51 5.65
N GLU A 191 -14.31 -6.74 5.59
CA GLU A 191 -15.17 -6.30 4.51
C GLU A 191 -16.13 -5.22 4.99
N TYR A 192 -16.44 -4.29 4.10
CA TYR A 192 -17.31 -3.16 4.38
C TYR A 192 -18.49 -3.20 3.44
N ALA A 193 -19.69 -3.33 4.01
CA ALA A 193 -20.95 -3.21 3.29
C ALA A 193 -21.09 -1.79 2.71
N ASP A 194 -21.82 -1.68 1.62
CA ASP A 194 -22.08 -0.41 0.92
C ASP A 194 -20.80 0.38 0.55
N ALA A 195 -19.68 -0.32 0.40
CA ALA A 195 -18.39 0.26 0.05
C ALA A 195 -17.84 -0.33 -1.24
N GLY A 196 -17.30 0.53 -2.09
CA GLY A 196 -16.69 0.18 -3.37
C GLY A 196 -15.18 0.06 -3.31
N HIS A 197 -14.52 0.55 -4.36
CA HIS A 197 -13.07 0.40 -4.54
C HIS A 197 -12.25 1.39 -3.72
N ASP A 198 -12.75 2.60 -3.54
CA ASP A 198 -12.00 3.73 -2.97
C ASP A 198 -12.29 3.93 -1.48
N LEU A 199 -12.29 2.84 -0.70
CA LEU A 199 -12.63 2.77 0.74
C LEU A 199 -12.09 3.93 1.57
N LEU A 200 -10.89 4.41 1.27
CA LEU A 200 -10.23 5.50 2.00
C LEU A 200 -10.79 6.90 1.63
N HIS A 201 -11.70 6.97 0.66
CA HIS A 201 -12.31 8.20 0.15
C HIS A 201 -13.84 8.18 0.17
N GLU A 202 -14.43 7.01 0.36
CA GLU A 202 -15.88 6.78 0.42
C GLU A 202 -16.47 7.11 1.81
N PRO A 203 -17.78 7.11 1.99
CA PRO A 203 -18.42 7.42 3.29
C PRO A 203 -17.91 6.54 4.47
N VAL A 204 -17.52 5.29 4.19
CA VAL A 204 -16.98 4.34 5.18
C VAL A 204 -15.55 4.67 5.63
N GLN A 205 -14.90 5.67 5.04
CA GLN A 205 -13.46 5.93 5.26
C GLN A 205 -13.08 6.10 6.74
N ALA A 206 -13.96 6.65 7.56
CA ALA A 206 -13.69 6.84 8.99
C ALA A 206 -13.63 5.50 9.75
N GLU A 207 -14.54 4.59 9.44
CA GLU A 207 -14.59 3.23 10.00
C GLU A 207 -13.36 2.43 9.55
N VAL A 208 -13.05 2.43 8.24
CA VAL A 208 -11.86 1.78 7.68
C VAL A 208 -10.59 2.30 8.32
N THR A 209 -10.48 3.62 8.52
CA THR A 209 -9.32 4.24 9.18
C THR A 209 -9.18 3.79 10.63
N ALA A 210 -10.27 3.78 11.38
CA ALA A 210 -10.27 3.33 12.78
C ALA A 210 -9.88 1.86 12.91
N ASP A 211 -10.37 1.02 12.01
CA ASP A 211 -10.05 -0.40 11.96
C ASP A 211 -8.58 -0.66 11.66
N ILE A 212 -8.01 0.05 10.69
CA ILE A 212 -6.58 -0.04 10.36
C ILE A 212 -5.74 0.43 11.55
N ALA A 213 -6.07 1.57 12.14
CA ALA A 213 -5.37 2.10 13.31
C ALA A 213 -5.42 1.15 14.50
N GLY A 214 -6.61 0.60 14.79
CA GLY A 214 -6.80 -0.38 15.86
C GLY A 214 -6.03 -1.67 15.64
N TRP A 215 -5.96 -2.16 14.38
CA TRP A 215 -5.16 -3.32 14.02
C TRP A 215 -3.66 -3.06 14.22
N ILE A 216 -3.16 -1.90 13.78
CA ILE A 216 -1.77 -1.48 13.99
C ILE A 216 -1.45 -1.43 15.49
N GLY A 217 -2.32 -0.82 16.30
CA GLY A 217 -2.15 -0.74 17.75
C GLY A 217 -2.03 -2.13 18.41
N ARG A 218 -2.92 -3.08 18.07
CA ARG A 218 -2.85 -4.46 18.58
C ARG A 218 -1.56 -5.17 18.14
N MET A 219 -1.19 -5.03 16.87
CA MET A 219 0.01 -5.65 16.32
C MET A 219 1.28 -5.18 17.03
N ILE A 220 1.38 -3.89 17.37
CA ILE A 220 2.55 -3.33 18.06
C ILE A 220 2.60 -3.78 19.52
N SER A 221 1.44 -3.79 20.20
CA SER A 221 1.35 -4.19 21.62
C SER A 221 1.68 -5.66 21.88
N ASN A 222 1.60 -6.51 20.85
CA ASN A 222 1.90 -7.94 20.91
C ASN A 222 3.36 -8.29 20.52
N ARG A 223 4.22 -7.29 20.32
CA ARG A 223 5.65 -7.44 20.03
C ARG A 223 6.49 -7.27 21.28
#